data_f9d85d93aa23820909b409e6ef4ad86f
#
_entry.id   f9d85d93aa23820909b409e6ef4ad86f
#
_cell.length_a   1.000
_cell.length_b   1.000
_cell.length_c   1.000
_cell.angle_alpha   90.00
_cell.angle_beta   90.00
_cell.angle_gamma   90.00
#
_symmetry.space_group_name_H-M   'P 1'
#
loop_
_entity.id
_entity.type
_entity.pdbx_description
1 polymer ?
#
loop_
_entity_poly.entity_id
_entity_poly.type
_entity_poly.pdbx_seq_one_letter_code
_entity_poly.pdbx_strand_id
1 'polypeptide(L)'
;MGQTGSGKSSLLKLINGLVPHHTGGILSGEITVDGRSTRMHRPRELADLIGIVGQNPAEGFVTDTVEEEIAFGMESLGVPREVMRKRVEETLDLLGLAQLRNRSLSTLSGGEAQRVAIAAVLTMHPKVLLLDEPTSALDPIAAEEVLSILARLVHDLGLTIIIAEHRLERVLQFVDRIIHVLGDENSGQVRIGLPQEIMAQSQSAPPVVLLGKDQVWDPLPLTVRDARRLAEPLREKLANLSPPIRKSAEIKSLPLILEIKKLVVEYEKKVAIKGIDFEVSQGEVVAIMGRNGAGKSSLLGSTVGITPIKSGQVLLDGNPAQELKGKSLISLVGFVPQEATDLLYAESVLQECTFADRDSQVTPGTTYKILNQLLPDITESAHPRDLSEGQRLCLVLAIVLAAAPKLLILDEPTRGLDYSAKLRLIKILRSMANEGRSVVLATHDVELVAEVATRVVFLAEGEKIADGSTLEILTSSPAFAPQISKILAPGKWLTFSEITTALEQN
;
A
#
# COMPACT_ATOMS: atom_id res chain seq x y z
N MET A 1 -14.80 2.38 -4.09
CA MET A 1 -13.98 1.16 -4.23
C MET A 1 -14.05 0.61 -5.65
N GLY A 2 -13.14 -0.29 -6.06
CA GLY A 2 -13.10 -0.94 -7.37
C GLY A 2 -11.70 -1.46 -7.67
N GLN A 3 -11.56 -2.28 -8.71
CA GLN A 3 -10.28 -2.84 -9.12
C GLN A 3 -9.28 -1.76 -9.53
N THR A 4 -8.00 -2.11 -9.59
CA THR A 4 -6.96 -1.23 -10.13
C THR A 4 -7.24 -0.97 -11.61
N GLY A 5 -7.24 0.31 -12.02
CA GLY A 5 -7.61 0.71 -13.39
C GLY A 5 -9.12 0.89 -13.64
N SER A 6 -10.01 0.62 -12.68
CA SER A 6 -11.48 0.77 -12.87
C SER A 6 -11.98 2.21 -13.01
N GLY A 7 -11.11 3.21 -12.95
CA GLY A 7 -11.48 4.63 -13.13
C GLY A 7 -11.81 5.40 -11.84
N LYS A 8 -11.46 4.90 -10.65
CA LYS A 8 -11.70 5.61 -9.36
C LYS A 8 -11.11 7.02 -9.34
N SER A 9 -9.81 7.15 -9.64
CA SER A 9 -9.12 8.46 -9.70
C SER A 9 -9.69 9.34 -10.81
N SER A 10 -10.10 8.75 -11.94
CA SER A 10 -10.77 9.48 -13.02
C SER A 10 -12.12 10.02 -12.55
N LEU A 11 -12.89 9.26 -11.78
CA LEU A 11 -14.15 9.74 -11.19
C LEU A 11 -13.92 10.93 -10.24
N LEU A 12 -12.90 10.90 -9.40
CA LEU A 12 -12.54 12.03 -8.54
C LEU A 12 -12.15 13.27 -9.38
N LYS A 13 -11.35 13.08 -10.42
CA LYS A 13 -10.96 14.15 -11.34
C LYS A 13 -12.15 14.74 -12.12
N LEU A 14 -13.15 13.94 -12.45
CA LEU A 14 -14.41 14.39 -13.07
C LEU A 14 -15.22 15.26 -12.09
N ILE A 15 -15.32 14.86 -10.82
CA ILE A 15 -16.04 15.61 -9.79
C ILE A 15 -15.39 16.97 -9.53
N ASN A 16 -14.06 17.06 -9.58
CA ASN A 16 -13.32 18.32 -9.42
C ASN A 16 -13.28 19.17 -10.70
N GLY A 17 -13.66 18.63 -11.86
CA GLY A 17 -13.57 19.31 -13.15
C GLY A 17 -12.17 19.30 -13.79
N LEU A 18 -11.18 18.60 -13.22
CA LEU A 18 -9.88 18.40 -13.88
C LEU A 18 -10.03 17.67 -15.22
N VAL A 19 -10.97 16.76 -15.32
CA VAL A 19 -11.45 16.20 -16.58
C VAL A 19 -12.77 16.89 -16.91
N PRO A 20 -12.96 17.49 -18.10
CA PRO A 20 -12.04 17.52 -19.24
C PRO A 20 -11.10 18.74 -19.28
N HIS A 21 -11.20 19.68 -18.33
CA HIS A 21 -10.63 21.04 -18.47
C HIS A 21 -9.09 21.08 -18.42
N HIS A 22 -8.44 20.13 -17.74
CA HIS A 22 -6.99 20.12 -17.57
C HIS A 22 -6.32 18.91 -18.23
N THR A 23 -6.87 17.74 -18.02
CA THR A 23 -6.28 16.49 -18.55
C THR A 23 -6.83 16.09 -19.91
N GLY A 24 -7.77 16.87 -20.47
CA GLY A 24 -8.48 16.51 -21.69
C GLY A 24 -9.52 15.39 -21.46
N GLY A 25 -9.99 14.82 -22.58
CA GLY A 25 -11.02 13.77 -22.57
C GLY A 25 -12.41 14.29 -22.90
N ILE A 26 -13.37 13.37 -23.03
CA ILE A 26 -14.76 13.67 -23.34
C ILE A 26 -15.63 13.26 -22.15
N LEU A 27 -16.27 14.25 -21.52
CA LEU A 27 -17.30 14.01 -20.50
C LEU A 27 -18.67 13.87 -21.18
N SER A 28 -19.25 12.66 -21.10
CA SER A 28 -20.64 12.41 -21.46
C SER A 28 -21.50 12.40 -20.19
N GLY A 29 -22.62 13.11 -20.22
CA GLY A 29 -23.46 13.33 -19.04
C GLY A 29 -23.11 14.62 -18.30
N GLU A 30 -23.57 14.75 -17.06
CA GLU A 30 -23.42 15.95 -16.24
C GLU A 30 -23.08 15.56 -14.79
N ILE A 31 -22.19 16.33 -14.19
CA ILE A 31 -21.86 16.27 -12.77
C ILE A 31 -22.11 17.66 -12.19
N THR A 32 -22.93 17.72 -11.16
CA THR A 32 -23.22 18.93 -10.41
C THR A 32 -22.83 18.79 -8.96
N VAL A 33 -22.17 19.81 -8.41
CA VAL A 33 -21.82 19.88 -6.99
C VAL A 33 -22.37 21.20 -6.47
N ASP A 34 -23.26 21.14 -5.49
CA ASP A 34 -23.95 22.31 -4.93
C ASP A 34 -24.54 23.26 -6.00
N GLY A 35 -25.14 22.68 -7.04
CA GLY A 35 -25.75 23.40 -8.16
C GLY A 35 -24.79 23.92 -9.23
N ARG A 36 -23.48 23.77 -9.08
CA ARG A 36 -22.47 24.11 -10.10
C ARG A 36 -22.11 22.91 -10.94
N SER A 37 -22.22 23.02 -12.26
CA SER A 37 -21.81 21.97 -13.21
C SER A 37 -20.30 21.97 -13.39
N THR A 38 -19.65 20.81 -13.17
CA THR A 38 -18.19 20.66 -13.35
C THR A 38 -17.78 20.71 -14.82
N ARG A 39 -18.72 20.54 -15.74
CA ARG A 39 -18.52 20.70 -17.19
C ARG A 39 -18.41 22.17 -17.60
N MET A 40 -19.14 23.06 -16.90
CA MET A 40 -19.22 24.50 -17.25
C MET A 40 -18.24 25.35 -16.47
N HIS A 41 -17.78 24.86 -15.31
CA HIS A 41 -16.88 25.58 -14.41
C HIS A 41 -15.51 24.92 -14.38
N ARG A 42 -14.46 25.73 -14.51
CA ARG A 42 -13.08 25.24 -14.39
C ARG A 42 -12.74 24.91 -12.94
N PRO A 43 -11.73 24.07 -12.67
CA PRO A 43 -11.34 23.69 -11.30
C PRO A 43 -11.12 24.88 -10.36
N ARG A 44 -10.51 25.98 -10.84
CA ARG A 44 -10.31 27.20 -10.03
C ARG A 44 -11.61 27.89 -9.60
N GLU A 45 -12.69 27.72 -10.38
CA GLU A 45 -14.01 28.30 -10.11
C GLU A 45 -14.83 27.40 -9.18
N LEU A 46 -14.33 26.21 -8.89
CA LEU A 46 -14.89 25.23 -7.97
C LEU A 46 -14.05 25.08 -6.69
N ALA A 47 -12.91 25.77 -6.57
CA ALA A 47 -11.96 25.62 -5.48
C ALA A 47 -12.52 26.03 -4.09
N ASP A 48 -13.52 26.90 -4.05
CA ASP A 48 -14.30 27.26 -2.86
C ASP A 48 -15.32 26.19 -2.47
N LEU A 49 -15.60 25.25 -3.33
CA LEU A 49 -16.62 24.22 -3.17
C LEU A 49 -16.03 22.82 -3.05
N ILE A 50 -15.00 22.52 -3.84
CA ILE A 50 -14.41 21.19 -3.96
C ILE A 50 -12.91 21.28 -3.74
N GLY A 51 -12.43 20.56 -2.72
CA GLY A 51 -11.02 20.33 -2.50
C GLY A 51 -10.61 18.94 -2.97
N ILE A 52 -9.41 18.79 -3.53
CA ILE A 52 -8.85 17.51 -3.94
C ILE A 52 -7.44 17.34 -3.41
N VAL A 53 -7.14 16.15 -2.87
CA VAL A 53 -5.79 15.72 -2.51
C VAL A 53 -5.49 14.46 -3.31
N GLY A 54 -4.41 14.50 -4.08
CA GLY A 54 -3.96 13.39 -4.91
C GLY A 54 -3.27 12.28 -4.12
N GLN A 55 -2.92 11.20 -4.83
CA GLN A 55 -2.29 10.02 -4.26
C GLN A 55 -0.91 10.30 -3.65
N ASN A 56 -0.11 11.18 -4.26
CA ASN A 56 1.16 11.66 -3.74
C ASN A 56 1.03 13.13 -3.30
N PRO A 57 0.92 13.42 -2.00
CA PRO A 57 0.76 14.80 -1.52
C PRO A 57 1.91 15.71 -1.92
N ALA A 58 3.14 15.20 -1.97
CA ALA A 58 4.32 16.00 -2.27
C ALA A 58 4.34 16.58 -3.69
N GLU A 59 3.68 15.91 -4.64
CA GLU A 59 3.54 16.42 -6.02
C GLU A 59 2.63 17.64 -6.12
N GLY A 60 1.78 17.86 -5.13
CA GLY A 60 0.87 19.01 -5.06
C GLY A 60 1.46 20.23 -4.36
N PHE A 61 2.59 20.09 -3.69
CA PHE A 61 3.20 21.20 -2.94
C PHE A 61 3.86 22.22 -3.86
N VAL A 62 3.62 23.51 -3.59
CA VAL A 62 4.08 24.64 -4.39
C VAL A 62 5.07 25.51 -3.65
N THR A 63 5.06 25.48 -2.32
CA THR A 63 5.89 26.32 -1.46
C THR A 63 6.97 25.54 -0.74
N ASP A 64 7.76 26.19 0.11
CA ASP A 64 8.89 25.57 0.82
C ASP A 64 8.54 25.15 2.25
N THR A 65 7.58 25.80 2.90
CA THR A 65 7.23 25.58 4.31
C THR A 65 5.76 25.21 4.51
N VAL A 66 5.47 24.56 5.63
CA VAL A 66 4.11 24.11 6.00
C VAL A 66 3.13 25.29 6.05
N GLU A 67 3.49 26.40 6.70
CA GLU A 67 2.60 27.56 6.83
C GLU A 67 2.30 28.23 5.48
N GLU A 68 3.32 28.37 4.63
CA GLU A 68 3.16 28.92 3.28
C GLU A 68 2.24 28.04 2.43
N GLU A 69 2.43 26.72 2.48
CA GLU A 69 1.59 25.79 1.72
C GLU A 69 0.12 25.84 2.16
N ILE A 70 -0.14 25.90 3.46
CA ILE A 70 -1.49 26.01 4.01
C ILE A 70 -2.16 27.34 3.62
N ALA A 71 -1.39 28.42 3.48
CA ALA A 71 -1.88 29.74 3.09
C ALA A 71 -2.07 29.90 1.57
N PHE A 72 -1.30 29.18 0.75
CA PHE A 72 -1.16 29.37 -0.68
C PHE A 72 -2.49 29.39 -1.46
N GLY A 73 -3.41 28.46 -1.17
CA GLY A 73 -4.71 28.38 -1.84
C GLY A 73 -5.56 29.65 -1.58
N MET A 74 -5.53 30.16 -0.36
CA MET A 74 -6.25 31.38 0.01
C MET A 74 -5.64 32.63 -0.62
N GLU A 75 -4.32 32.71 -0.72
CA GLU A 75 -3.61 33.80 -1.42
C GLU A 75 -4.01 33.85 -2.90
N SER A 76 -4.04 32.67 -3.54
CA SER A 76 -4.44 32.53 -4.94
C SER A 76 -5.88 32.96 -5.22
N LEU A 77 -6.75 32.87 -4.22
CA LEU A 77 -8.15 33.31 -4.27
C LEU A 77 -8.34 34.75 -3.80
N GLY A 78 -7.28 35.46 -3.37
CA GLY A 78 -7.34 36.84 -2.90
C GLY A 78 -8.07 37.02 -1.56
N VAL A 79 -8.02 36.02 -0.67
CA VAL A 79 -8.62 36.11 0.66
C VAL A 79 -7.90 37.17 1.51
N PRO A 80 -8.61 38.04 2.26
CA PRO A 80 -7.99 39.04 3.12
C PRO A 80 -7.03 38.44 4.16
N ARG A 81 -5.88 39.12 4.37
CA ARG A 81 -4.78 38.61 5.22
C ARG A 81 -5.22 38.25 6.66
N GLU A 82 -6.11 39.03 7.25
CA GLU A 82 -6.62 38.76 8.60
C GLU A 82 -7.43 37.46 8.66
N VAL A 83 -8.23 37.20 7.62
CA VAL A 83 -9.01 35.98 7.48
C VAL A 83 -8.08 34.78 7.26
N MET A 84 -7.06 34.93 6.38
CA MET A 84 -6.08 33.89 6.11
C MET A 84 -5.37 33.47 7.41
N ARG A 85 -4.83 34.44 8.17
CA ARG A 85 -4.13 34.17 9.43
C ARG A 85 -5.01 33.37 10.39
N LYS A 86 -6.27 33.76 10.57
CA LYS A 86 -7.20 33.02 11.45
C LYS A 86 -7.40 31.57 10.95
N ARG A 87 -7.68 31.38 9.66
CA ARG A 87 -7.91 30.05 9.10
C ARG A 87 -6.67 29.15 9.15
N VAL A 88 -5.48 29.70 8.96
CA VAL A 88 -4.21 28.96 9.09
C VAL A 88 -4.06 28.46 10.54
N GLU A 89 -4.25 29.33 11.56
CA GLU A 89 -4.16 28.90 12.97
C GLU A 89 -5.18 27.81 13.30
N GLU A 90 -6.45 28.02 12.95
CA GLU A 90 -7.51 27.04 13.19
C GLU A 90 -7.21 25.68 12.52
N THR A 91 -6.65 25.70 11.31
CA THR A 91 -6.32 24.48 10.54
C THR A 91 -5.10 23.78 11.11
N LEU A 92 -4.06 24.52 11.50
CA LEU A 92 -2.89 23.97 12.16
C LEU A 92 -3.26 23.23 13.46
N ASP A 93 -4.14 23.81 14.26
CA ASP A 93 -4.62 23.21 15.51
C ASP A 93 -5.49 21.98 15.22
N LEU A 94 -6.45 22.11 14.28
CA LEU A 94 -7.39 21.03 13.93
C LEU A 94 -6.68 19.76 13.46
N LEU A 95 -5.60 19.91 12.69
CA LEU A 95 -4.84 18.81 12.09
C LEU A 95 -3.57 18.44 12.87
N GLY A 96 -3.31 19.08 14.02
CA GLY A 96 -2.14 18.83 14.86
C GLY A 96 -0.82 19.16 14.18
N LEU A 97 -0.77 20.27 13.40
CA LEU A 97 0.37 20.70 12.61
C LEU A 97 1.12 21.89 13.23
N ALA A 98 0.68 22.45 14.34
CA ALA A 98 1.23 23.67 14.95
C ALA A 98 2.76 23.61 15.16
N GLN A 99 3.31 22.46 15.57
CA GLN A 99 4.73 22.24 15.79
C GLN A 99 5.53 22.14 14.48
N LEU A 100 4.87 21.92 13.35
CA LEU A 100 5.50 21.76 12.05
C LEU A 100 5.47 23.05 11.21
N ARG A 101 4.84 24.13 11.70
CA ARG A 101 4.57 25.38 10.98
C ARG A 101 5.73 25.86 10.09
N ASN A 102 6.93 25.97 10.66
CA ASN A 102 8.11 26.51 9.98
C ASN A 102 8.99 25.42 9.36
N ARG A 103 8.52 24.17 9.34
CA ARG A 103 9.29 23.04 8.83
C ARG A 103 9.24 23.01 7.31
N SER A 104 10.38 22.67 6.69
CA SER A 104 10.42 22.45 5.25
C SER A 104 9.62 21.24 4.84
N LEU A 105 8.81 21.38 3.77
CA LEU A 105 7.96 20.32 3.23
C LEU A 105 8.76 19.08 2.82
N SER A 106 9.98 19.23 2.33
CA SER A 106 10.86 18.14 1.94
C SER A 106 11.33 17.24 3.11
N THR A 107 11.14 17.69 4.36
CA THR A 107 11.57 16.96 5.55
C THR A 107 10.41 16.24 6.27
N LEU A 108 9.20 16.36 5.76
CA LEU A 108 8.01 15.77 6.35
C LEU A 108 7.97 14.26 6.16
N SER A 109 7.46 13.54 7.15
CA SER A 109 7.05 12.14 6.97
C SER A 109 5.81 12.06 6.08
N GLY A 110 5.52 10.89 5.48
CA GLY A 110 4.35 10.70 4.63
C GLY A 110 3.04 11.09 5.32
N GLY A 111 2.85 10.75 6.60
CA GLY A 111 1.66 11.12 7.36
C GLY A 111 1.57 12.63 7.65
N GLU A 112 2.71 13.29 7.93
CA GLU A 112 2.77 14.75 8.08
C GLU A 112 2.45 15.44 6.74
N ALA A 113 3.04 14.98 5.63
CA ALA A 113 2.79 15.52 4.30
C ALA A 113 1.30 15.36 3.90
N GLN A 114 0.69 14.21 4.20
CA GLN A 114 -0.73 13.99 3.95
C GLN A 114 -1.61 14.96 4.73
N ARG A 115 -1.32 15.19 6.02
CA ARG A 115 -2.06 16.16 6.84
C ARG A 115 -1.89 17.59 6.35
N VAL A 116 -0.68 17.96 5.90
CA VAL A 116 -0.42 19.29 5.31
C VAL A 116 -1.19 19.48 4.01
N ALA A 117 -1.23 18.48 3.12
CA ALA A 117 -2.02 18.55 1.89
C ALA A 117 -3.52 18.70 2.16
N ILE A 118 -4.06 17.97 3.16
CA ILE A 118 -5.44 18.14 3.61
C ILE A 118 -5.64 19.55 4.18
N ALA A 119 -4.69 20.07 4.98
CA ALA A 119 -4.74 21.40 5.56
C ALA A 119 -4.80 22.50 4.47
N ALA A 120 -3.93 22.41 3.47
CA ALA A 120 -3.85 23.37 2.38
C ALA A 120 -5.19 23.53 1.64
N VAL A 121 -5.90 22.41 1.47
CA VAL A 121 -7.21 22.41 0.80
C VAL A 121 -8.33 22.84 1.77
N LEU A 122 -8.26 22.45 3.03
CA LEU A 122 -9.30 22.71 4.03
C LEU A 122 -9.46 24.19 4.38
N THR A 123 -8.36 24.98 4.32
CA THR A 123 -8.38 26.45 4.56
C THR A 123 -9.29 27.23 3.62
N MET A 124 -9.61 26.68 2.45
CA MET A 124 -10.55 27.27 1.51
C MET A 124 -12.02 27.04 1.89
N HIS A 125 -12.29 26.25 2.97
CA HIS A 125 -13.61 25.87 3.46
C HIS A 125 -14.47 25.15 2.39
N PRO A 126 -13.95 24.11 1.73
CA PRO A 126 -14.71 23.38 0.71
C PRO A 126 -15.91 22.67 1.38
N LYS A 127 -16.97 22.43 0.61
CA LYS A 127 -18.11 21.58 1.03
C LYS A 127 -17.84 20.09 0.77
N VAL A 128 -17.00 19.81 -0.22
CA VAL A 128 -16.63 18.45 -0.63
C VAL A 128 -15.12 18.30 -0.65
N LEU A 129 -14.60 17.30 0.00
CA LEU A 129 -13.19 16.91 -0.02
C LEU A 129 -13.04 15.57 -0.75
N LEU A 130 -12.22 15.56 -1.79
CA LEU A 130 -11.89 14.38 -2.59
C LEU A 130 -10.48 13.91 -2.24
N LEU A 131 -10.35 12.64 -1.89
CA LEU A 131 -9.08 12.06 -1.46
C LEU A 131 -8.78 10.80 -2.31
N ASP A 132 -7.66 10.81 -3.01
CA ASP A 132 -7.21 9.68 -3.81
C ASP A 132 -6.14 8.90 -3.05
N GLU A 133 -6.50 7.73 -2.54
CA GLU A 133 -5.67 6.82 -1.74
C GLU A 133 -4.89 7.50 -0.58
N PRO A 134 -5.57 8.25 0.31
CA PRO A 134 -4.91 9.06 1.32
C PRO A 134 -4.12 8.24 2.37
N THR A 135 -4.27 6.91 2.39
CA THR A 135 -3.57 6.04 3.35
C THR A 135 -2.57 5.08 2.70
N SER A 136 -2.38 5.12 1.38
CA SER A 136 -1.59 4.12 0.63
C SER A 136 -0.12 4.07 1.06
N ALA A 137 0.51 5.22 1.27
CA ALA A 137 1.92 5.35 1.65
C ALA A 137 2.17 5.42 3.17
N LEU A 138 1.10 5.26 3.99
CA LEU A 138 1.18 5.44 5.43
C LEU A 138 1.30 4.11 6.17
N ASP A 139 2.11 4.10 7.23
CA ASP A 139 2.08 3.01 8.19
C ASP A 139 0.72 2.95 8.91
N PRO A 140 0.36 1.82 9.57
CA PRO A 140 -0.97 1.65 10.17
C PRO A 140 -1.36 2.75 11.15
N ILE A 141 -0.41 3.28 11.94
CA ILE A 141 -0.68 4.29 12.96
C ILE A 141 -0.97 5.63 12.29
N ALA A 142 -0.10 6.07 11.37
CA ALA A 142 -0.29 7.32 10.64
C ALA A 142 -1.58 7.30 9.79
N ALA A 143 -1.94 6.15 9.21
CA ALA A 143 -3.19 5.99 8.47
C ALA A 143 -4.42 6.16 9.39
N GLU A 144 -4.39 5.57 10.59
CA GLU A 144 -5.49 5.70 11.55
C GLU A 144 -5.64 7.14 12.07
N GLU A 145 -4.52 7.84 12.29
CA GLU A 145 -4.55 9.27 12.63
C GLU A 145 -5.24 10.11 11.55
N VAL A 146 -4.86 9.93 10.27
CA VAL A 146 -5.48 10.65 9.15
C VAL A 146 -6.97 10.32 9.06
N LEU A 147 -7.37 9.05 9.11
CA LEU A 147 -8.78 8.65 9.04
C LEU A 147 -9.60 9.18 10.21
N SER A 148 -9.05 9.20 11.43
CA SER A 148 -9.69 9.78 12.61
C SER A 148 -9.90 11.28 12.47
N ILE A 149 -8.96 12.00 11.87
CA ILE A 149 -9.11 13.42 11.54
C ILE A 149 -10.24 13.60 10.52
N LEU A 150 -10.26 12.81 9.44
CA LEU A 150 -11.30 12.88 8.42
C LEU A 150 -12.69 12.61 9.02
N ALA A 151 -12.82 11.62 9.91
CA ALA A 151 -14.07 11.34 10.61
C ALA A 151 -14.53 12.56 11.44
N ARG A 152 -13.63 13.24 12.16
CA ARG A 152 -13.97 14.49 12.88
C ARG A 152 -14.42 15.59 11.92
N LEU A 153 -13.77 15.76 10.77
CA LEU A 153 -14.19 16.78 9.78
C LEU A 153 -15.61 16.52 9.28
N VAL A 154 -15.99 15.24 9.10
CA VAL A 154 -17.38 14.89 8.74
C VAL A 154 -18.36 15.20 9.87
N HIS A 155 -18.06 14.73 11.08
CA HIS A 155 -19.01 14.83 12.20
C HIS A 155 -19.12 16.23 12.77
N ASP A 156 -17.99 16.96 12.89
CA ASP A 156 -17.96 18.26 13.57
C ASP A 156 -18.22 19.42 12.61
N LEU A 157 -17.76 19.33 11.35
CA LEU A 157 -17.87 20.38 10.34
C LEU A 157 -18.94 20.11 9.28
N GLY A 158 -19.54 18.91 9.25
CA GLY A 158 -20.51 18.52 8.22
C GLY A 158 -19.92 18.41 6.81
N LEU A 159 -18.62 18.17 6.71
CA LEU A 159 -17.91 18.08 5.43
C LEU A 159 -18.29 16.78 4.71
N THR A 160 -18.58 16.86 3.41
CA THR A 160 -18.75 15.66 2.59
C THR A 160 -17.38 15.18 2.12
N ILE A 161 -17.01 13.94 2.43
CA ILE A 161 -15.72 13.37 2.01
C ILE A 161 -15.94 12.19 1.08
N ILE A 162 -15.25 12.18 -0.06
CA ILE A 162 -15.21 11.06 -1.01
C ILE A 162 -13.78 10.53 -1.07
N ILE A 163 -13.60 9.26 -0.68
CA ILE A 163 -12.28 8.62 -0.62
C ILE A 163 -12.23 7.49 -1.64
N ALA A 164 -11.25 7.51 -2.54
CA ALA A 164 -10.85 6.32 -3.29
C ALA A 164 -9.82 5.56 -2.46
N GLU A 165 -10.06 4.30 -2.15
CA GLU A 165 -9.17 3.46 -1.34
C GLU A 165 -9.18 2.01 -1.78
N HIS A 166 -8.00 1.37 -1.68
CA HIS A 166 -7.82 -0.06 -1.90
C HIS A 166 -7.83 -0.87 -0.61
N ARG A 167 -7.35 -0.29 0.50
CA ARG A 167 -7.30 -0.94 1.82
C ARG A 167 -8.60 -0.76 2.57
N LEU A 168 -9.61 -1.53 2.17
CA LEU A 168 -10.96 -1.42 2.69
C LEU A 168 -11.03 -1.70 4.21
N GLU A 169 -10.14 -2.55 4.74
CA GLU A 169 -10.02 -2.85 6.17
C GLU A 169 -9.78 -1.61 7.04
N ARG A 170 -9.23 -0.54 6.45
CA ARG A 170 -8.97 0.72 7.16
C ARG A 170 -10.19 1.64 7.18
N VAL A 171 -10.94 1.68 6.08
CA VAL A 171 -11.96 2.72 5.87
C VAL A 171 -13.39 2.26 6.15
N LEU A 172 -13.69 0.95 6.09
CA LEU A 172 -15.06 0.44 6.21
C LEU A 172 -15.78 0.87 7.50
N GLN A 173 -15.05 1.09 8.58
CA GLN A 173 -15.62 1.54 9.86
C GLN A 173 -16.00 3.03 9.88
N PHE A 174 -15.56 3.83 8.89
CA PHE A 174 -15.74 5.29 8.86
C PHE A 174 -16.69 5.75 7.76
N VAL A 175 -17.12 4.86 6.84
CA VAL A 175 -17.88 5.24 5.65
C VAL A 175 -19.37 4.97 5.81
N ASP A 176 -20.20 5.93 5.41
CA ASP A 176 -21.66 5.83 5.42
C ASP A 176 -22.18 5.09 4.18
N ARG A 177 -21.52 5.26 3.04
CA ARG A 177 -21.88 4.67 1.75
C ARG A 177 -20.66 4.23 0.97
N ILE A 178 -20.84 3.23 0.12
CA ILE A 178 -19.83 2.77 -0.83
C ILE A 178 -20.29 3.04 -2.25
N ILE A 179 -19.40 3.65 -3.04
CA ILE A 179 -19.48 3.75 -4.50
C ILE A 179 -18.58 2.65 -5.05
N HIS A 180 -19.14 1.60 -5.61
CA HIS A 180 -18.42 0.49 -6.22
C HIS A 180 -18.36 0.65 -7.74
N VAL A 181 -17.17 0.93 -8.25
CA VAL A 181 -16.87 1.03 -9.69
C VAL A 181 -16.45 -0.34 -10.19
N LEU A 182 -17.27 -0.95 -11.07
CA LEU A 182 -17.16 -2.37 -11.45
C LEU A 182 -16.13 -2.66 -12.56
N GLY A 183 -15.51 -1.63 -13.16
CA GLY A 183 -14.54 -1.79 -14.25
C GLY A 183 -15.16 -2.11 -15.62
N ASP A 184 -14.29 -2.23 -16.63
CA ASP A 184 -14.70 -2.32 -18.05
C ASP A 184 -15.50 -3.58 -18.41
N GLU A 185 -15.22 -4.72 -17.78
CA GLU A 185 -15.98 -5.95 -18.01
C GLU A 185 -17.50 -5.80 -17.79
N ASN A 186 -17.90 -4.86 -16.94
CA ASN A 186 -19.29 -4.54 -16.63
C ASN A 186 -19.74 -3.19 -17.20
N SER A 187 -19.16 -2.75 -18.32
CA SER A 187 -19.54 -1.50 -19.02
C SER A 187 -19.45 -0.25 -18.15
N GLY A 188 -18.49 -0.18 -17.23
CA GLY A 188 -18.31 0.96 -16.34
C GLY A 188 -19.46 1.18 -15.35
N GLN A 189 -20.22 0.14 -15.03
CA GLN A 189 -21.33 0.24 -14.09
C GLN A 189 -20.86 0.64 -12.69
N VAL A 190 -21.63 1.50 -12.05
CA VAL A 190 -21.41 1.94 -10.68
C VAL A 190 -22.58 1.49 -9.80
N ARG A 191 -22.27 0.89 -8.66
CA ARG A 191 -23.26 0.54 -7.64
C ARG A 191 -23.03 1.42 -6.40
N ILE A 192 -24.12 1.92 -5.84
CA ILE A 192 -24.06 2.74 -4.62
C ILE A 192 -24.99 2.10 -3.60
N GLY A 193 -24.49 1.90 -2.38
CA GLY A 193 -25.29 1.29 -1.31
C GLY A 193 -24.64 1.41 0.05
N LEU A 194 -25.28 0.80 1.05
CA LEU A 194 -24.71 0.67 2.38
C LEU A 194 -23.48 -0.25 2.35
N PRO A 195 -22.51 -0.05 3.25
CA PRO A 195 -21.30 -0.86 3.28
C PRO A 195 -21.58 -2.36 3.38
N GLN A 196 -22.54 -2.80 4.20
CA GLN A 196 -22.91 -4.20 4.34
C GLN A 196 -23.45 -4.79 3.04
N GLU A 197 -24.35 -4.05 2.35
CA GLU A 197 -24.98 -4.51 1.10
C GLU A 197 -23.95 -4.68 -0.01
N ILE A 198 -23.06 -3.70 -0.18
CA ILE A 198 -22.03 -3.75 -1.21
C ILE A 198 -20.98 -4.82 -0.88
N MET A 199 -20.55 -4.91 0.39
CA MET A 199 -19.59 -5.93 0.81
C MET A 199 -20.14 -7.35 0.70
N ALA A 200 -21.43 -7.57 0.96
CA ALA A 200 -22.07 -8.89 0.77
C ALA A 200 -21.93 -9.40 -0.67
N GLN A 201 -22.04 -8.51 -1.67
CA GLN A 201 -21.96 -8.85 -3.09
C GLN A 201 -20.55 -8.80 -3.67
N SER A 202 -19.60 -8.13 -2.99
CA SER A 202 -18.23 -7.96 -3.50
C SER A 202 -17.42 -9.24 -3.39
N GLN A 203 -16.71 -9.63 -4.44
CA GLN A 203 -15.73 -10.71 -4.40
C GLN A 203 -14.43 -10.29 -3.68
N SER A 204 -14.12 -9.00 -3.73
CA SER A 204 -12.94 -8.42 -3.08
C SER A 204 -13.35 -7.79 -1.75
N ALA A 205 -12.95 -8.41 -0.65
CA ALA A 205 -13.32 -7.97 0.69
C ALA A 205 -12.21 -8.25 1.71
N PRO A 206 -12.10 -7.46 2.79
CA PRO A 206 -11.15 -7.72 3.85
C PRO A 206 -11.46 -9.01 4.63
N PRO A 207 -10.46 -9.59 5.33
CA PRO A 207 -10.62 -10.88 6.03
C PRO A 207 -11.81 -10.94 6.99
N VAL A 208 -12.14 -9.85 7.67
CA VAL A 208 -13.31 -9.77 8.56
C VAL A 208 -14.62 -10.02 7.83
N VAL A 209 -14.75 -9.45 6.63
CA VAL A 209 -15.95 -9.60 5.79
C VAL A 209 -15.98 -11.00 5.16
N LEU A 210 -14.83 -11.51 4.70
CA LEU A 210 -14.72 -12.86 4.15
C LEU A 210 -15.15 -13.90 5.19
N LEU A 211 -14.66 -13.76 6.42
CA LEU A 211 -15.06 -14.64 7.53
C LEU A 211 -16.55 -14.54 7.83
N GLY A 212 -17.10 -13.31 7.86
CA GLY A 212 -18.53 -13.10 8.10
C GLY A 212 -19.43 -13.74 7.03
N LYS A 213 -19.01 -13.70 5.75
CA LYS A 213 -19.70 -14.36 4.65
C LYS A 213 -19.66 -15.88 4.76
N ASP A 214 -18.48 -16.45 5.02
CA ASP A 214 -18.24 -17.87 5.16
C ASP A 214 -19.09 -18.46 6.29
N GLN A 215 -19.13 -17.76 7.43
CA GLN A 215 -19.90 -18.18 8.61
C GLN A 215 -21.38 -17.73 8.56
N VAL A 216 -21.81 -17.08 7.46
CA VAL A 216 -23.18 -16.58 7.25
C VAL A 216 -23.66 -15.72 8.43
N TRP A 217 -22.82 -14.82 8.91
CA TRP A 217 -23.17 -13.92 10.02
C TRP A 217 -24.11 -12.80 9.57
N ASP A 218 -25.16 -12.57 10.35
CA ASP A 218 -26.12 -11.49 10.14
C ASP A 218 -26.29 -10.68 11.44
N PRO A 219 -26.04 -9.35 11.41
CA PRO A 219 -25.57 -8.56 10.27
C PRO A 219 -24.11 -8.90 9.88
N LEU A 220 -23.78 -8.71 8.57
CA LEU A 220 -22.43 -8.91 8.08
C LEU A 220 -21.45 -7.95 8.80
N PRO A 221 -20.43 -8.45 9.52
CA PRO A 221 -19.52 -7.58 10.26
C PRO A 221 -18.57 -6.85 9.31
N LEU A 222 -18.38 -5.55 9.55
CA LEU A 222 -17.44 -4.71 8.84
C LEU A 222 -16.20 -4.38 9.69
N THR A 223 -16.28 -4.61 11.00
CA THR A 223 -15.21 -4.32 11.95
C THR A 223 -14.79 -5.58 12.71
N VAL A 224 -13.54 -5.58 13.18
CA VAL A 224 -13.02 -6.63 14.08
C VAL A 224 -13.87 -6.72 15.35
N ARG A 225 -14.35 -5.58 15.87
CA ARG A 225 -15.20 -5.53 17.07
C ARG A 225 -16.49 -6.29 16.88
N ASP A 226 -17.19 -6.07 15.76
CA ASP A 226 -18.47 -6.72 15.48
C ASP A 226 -18.29 -8.21 15.22
N ALA A 227 -17.26 -8.57 14.43
CA ALA A 227 -16.92 -9.98 14.19
C ALA A 227 -16.56 -10.74 15.48
N ARG A 228 -15.85 -10.11 16.42
CA ARG A 228 -15.52 -10.73 17.71
C ARG A 228 -16.76 -11.13 18.52
N ARG A 229 -17.84 -10.35 18.44
CA ARG A 229 -19.10 -10.66 19.14
C ARG A 229 -19.82 -11.86 18.54
N LEU A 230 -19.68 -12.07 17.24
CA LEU A 230 -20.30 -13.16 16.50
C LEU A 230 -19.43 -14.44 16.46
N ALA A 231 -18.16 -14.34 16.83
CA ALA A 231 -17.17 -15.40 16.62
C ALA A 231 -17.18 -16.51 17.70
N GLU A 232 -18.02 -16.43 18.75
CA GLU A 232 -17.98 -17.42 19.83
C GLU A 232 -18.26 -18.86 19.35
N PRO A 233 -19.31 -19.13 18.54
CA PRO A 233 -19.54 -20.48 18.01
C PRO A 233 -18.39 -21.00 17.13
N LEU A 234 -17.70 -20.10 16.41
CA LEU A 234 -16.55 -20.46 15.59
C LEU A 234 -15.34 -20.79 16.46
N ARG A 235 -15.10 -20.02 17.55
CA ARG A 235 -14.02 -20.34 18.52
C ARG A 235 -14.19 -21.72 19.14
N GLU A 236 -15.43 -22.08 19.49
CA GLU A 236 -15.75 -23.40 20.02
C GLU A 236 -15.44 -24.52 19.00
N LYS A 237 -15.82 -24.34 17.73
CA LYS A 237 -15.48 -25.28 16.64
C LYS A 237 -13.98 -25.42 16.44
N LEU A 238 -13.23 -24.31 16.57
CA LEU A 238 -11.78 -24.28 16.37
C LEU A 238 -10.98 -24.69 17.62
N ALA A 239 -11.60 -24.84 18.77
CA ALA A 239 -10.92 -25.08 20.05
C ALA A 239 -10.05 -26.37 20.06
N ASN A 240 -10.48 -27.39 19.32
CA ASN A 240 -9.78 -28.68 19.20
C ASN A 240 -8.94 -28.79 17.93
N LEU A 241 -8.90 -27.72 17.10
CA LEU A 241 -8.13 -27.66 15.88
C LEU A 241 -6.87 -26.82 16.07
N SER A 242 -5.84 -27.14 15.30
CA SER A 242 -4.60 -26.35 15.27
C SER A 242 -4.40 -25.72 13.90
N PRO A 243 -3.89 -24.50 13.83
CA PRO A 243 -3.49 -23.91 12.55
C PRO A 243 -2.48 -24.80 11.82
N PRO A 244 -2.50 -24.80 10.48
CA PRO A 244 -1.51 -25.53 9.68
C PRO A 244 -0.08 -25.17 10.07
N ILE A 245 0.80 -26.17 10.18
CA ILE A 245 2.21 -25.97 10.54
C ILE A 245 2.91 -25.23 9.40
N ARG A 246 3.44 -24.06 9.66
CA ARG A 246 4.31 -23.33 8.72
C ARG A 246 5.72 -23.92 8.78
N LYS A 247 6.30 -24.26 7.64
CA LYS A 247 7.61 -24.92 7.48
C LYS A 247 8.81 -24.03 7.90
N SER A 248 8.80 -23.45 9.10
CA SER A 248 9.89 -22.55 9.53
C SER A 248 11.10 -23.30 10.13
N ALA A 249 10.90 -24.43 10.79
CA ALA A 249 11.98 -25.16 11.47
C ALA A 249 12.90 -25.91 10.48
N GLU A 250 12.33 -26.50 9.43
CA GLU A 250 13.10 -27.24 8.41
C GLU A 250 13.95 -26.29 7.55
N ILE A 251 13.47 -25.06 7.30
CA ILE A 251 14.13 -24.05 6.47
C ILE A 251 15.43 -23.55 7.12
N LYS A 252 15.48 -23.39 8.44
CA LYS A 252 16.69 -22.92 9.16
C LYS A 252 17.92 -23.84 9.03
N SER A 253 17.74 -25.06 8.59
CA SER A 253 18.84 -26.01 8.32
C SER A 253 19.40 -25.91 6.88
N LEU A 254 18.76 -25.14 6.00
CA LEU A 254 19.19 -24.97 4.62
C LEU A 254 20.33 -23.94 4.48
N PRO A 255 21.12 -23.99 3.39
CA PRO A 255 22.15 -23.01 3.13
C PRO A 255 21.62 -21.58 3.12
N LEU A 256 22.47 -20.63 3.51
CA LEU A 256 22.12 -19.21 3.48
C LEU A 256 22.20 -18.67 2.04
N ILE A 257 21.15 -17.97 1.61
CA ILE A 257 21.13 -17.23 0.35
C ILE A 257 21.54 -15.78 0.53
N LEU A 258 21.27 -15.21 1.71
CA LEU A 258 21.69 -13.87 2.11
C LEU A 258 22.24 -13.90 3.53
N GLU A 259 23.42 -13.30 3.72
CA GLU A 259 24.03 -13.11 5.02
C GLU A 259 24.53 -11.67 5.15
N ILE A 260 24.08 -10.97 6.15
CA ILE A 260 24.47 -9.59 6.48
C ILE A 260 25.11 -9.59 7.84
N LYS A 261 26.32 -9.05 7.95
CA LYS A 261 27.11 -8.97 9.19
C LYS A 261 27.42 -7.53 9.56
N LYS A 262 26.97 -7.12 10.76
CA LYS A 262 27.24 -5.81 11.39
C LYS A 262 27.07 -4.63 10.42
N LEU A 263 26.00 -4.65 9.63
CA LEU A 263 25.74 -3.66 8.61
C LEU A 263 25.46 -2.29 9.21
N VAL A 264 26.21 -1.27 8.78
CA VAL A 264 25.96 0.13 9.10
C VAL A 264 25.74 0.90 7.81
N VAL A 265 24.62 1.61 7.75
CA VAL A 265 24.26 2.52 6.64
C VAL A 265 24.06 3.92 7.20
N GLU A 266 24.67 4.91 6.57
CA GLU A 266 24.60 6.30 6.98
C GLU A 266 24.36 7.21 5.77
N TYR A 267 23.41 8.13 5.91
CA TYR A 267 23.12 9.18 4.94
C TYR A 267 23.49 10.52 5.57
N GLU A 268 24.49 11.23 5.00
CA GLU A 268 24.98 12.50 5.51
C GLU A 268 25.31 12.46 7.02
N LYS A 269 24.33 12.83 7.88
CA LYS A 269 24.48 12.86 9.34
C LYS A 269 23.56 11.88 10.08
N LYS A 270 22.72 11.11 9.33
CA LYS A 270 21.74 10.21 9.93
C LYS A 270 22.14 8.75 9.72
N VAL A 271 22.37 8.02 10.82
CA VAL A 271 22.57 6.57 10.77
C VAL A 271 21.22 5.89 10.55
N ALA A 272 21.06 5.28 9.38
CA ALA A 272 19.82 4.58 9.00
C ALA A 272 19.80 3.12 9.47
N ILE A 273 20.98 2.47 9.54
CA ILE A 273 21.17 1.09 10.03
C ILE A 273 22.37 1.08 10.99
N LYS A 274 22.19 0.47 12.16
CA LYS A 274 23.12 0.54 13.30
C LYS A 274 23.75 -0.81 13.65
N GLY A 275 24.41 -1.47 12.70
CA GLY A 275 25.15 -2.71 12.97
C GLY A 275 24.25 -3.95 13.00
N ILE A 276 23.36 -4.09 12.04
CA ILE A 276 22.40 -5.21 11.95
C ILE A 276 23.10 -6.47 11.45
N ASP A 277 22.80 -7.60 12.12
CA ASP A 277 23.03 -8.96 11.63
C ASP A 277 21.70 -9.54 11.15
N PHE A 278 21.67 -10.05 9.90
CA PHE A 278 20.47 -10.57 9.26
C PHE A 278 20.84 -11.69 8.28
N GLU A 279 20.10 -12.79 8.33
CA GLU A 279 20.33 -13.97 7.51
C GLU A 279 19.03 -14.44 6.89
N VAL A 280 19.10 -15.01 5.69
CA VAL A 280 17.97 -15.66 4.99
C VAL A 280 18.43 -16.98 4.44
N SER A 281 17.72 -18.05 4.79
CA SER A 281 17.93 -19.40 4.26
C SER A 281 17.25 -19.60 2.91
N GLN A 282 17.72 -20.56 2.13
CA GLN A 282 17.07 -20.94 0.86
C GLN A 282 15.61 -21.37 1.11
N GLY A 283 14.69 -20.90 0.28
CA GLY A 283 13.25 -21.18 0.38
C GLY A 283 12.54 -20.45 1.52
N GLU A 284 13.24 -19.60 2.29
CA GLU A 284 12.64 -18.81 3.35
C GLU A 284 11.91 -17.56 2.81
N VAL A 285 10.75 -17.26 3.38
CA VAL A 285 10.03 -16.01 3.16
C VAL A 285 10.11 -15.17 4.41
N VAL A 286 10.92 -14.10 4.37
CA VAL A 286 11.15 -13.21 5.52
C VAL A 286 10.47 -11.88 5.28
N ALA A 287 9.60 -11.47 6.21
CA ALA A 287 9.04 -10.14 6.21
C ALA A 287 9.82 -9.22 7.16
N ILE A 288 10.21 -8.05 6.66
CA ILE A 288 10.80 -6.98 7.44
C ILE A 288 9.72 -5.94 7.71
N MET A 289 9.33 -5.81 8.97
CA MET A 289 8.30 -4.88 9.43
C MET A 289 8.92 -3.75 10.25
N GLY A 290 8.16 -2.66 10.41
CA GLY A 290 8.57 -1.48 11.18
C GLY A 290 7.95 -0.22 10.61
N ARG A 291 7.98 0.87 11.40
CA ARG A 291 7.44 2.18 11.00
C ARG A 291 8.18 2.75 9.80
N ASN A 292 7.59 3.76 9.16
CA ASN A 292 8.29 4.53 8.14
C ASN A 292 9.55 5.19 8.74
N GLY A 293 10.67 5.11 8.00
CA GLY A 293 11.96 5.59 8.49
C GLY A 293 12.72 4.63 9.44
N ALA A 294 12.22 3.41 9.68
CA ALA A 294 12.92 2.41 10.53
C ALA A 294 14.18 1.80 9.89
N GLY A 295 14.46 2.09 8.61
CA GLY A 295 15.64 1.60 7.90
C GLY A 295 15.37 0.42 6.94
N LYS A 296 14.10 0.02 6.73
CA LYS A 296 13.73 -1.12 5.87
C LYS A 296 14.31 -1.03 4.46
N SER A 297 13.99 0.05 3.74
CA SER A 297 14.48 0.26 2.36
C SER A 297 16.00 0.40 2.29
N SER A 298 16.63 1.00 3.32
CA SER A 298 18.09 1.09 3.41
C SER A 298 18.74 -0.29 3.57
N LEU A 299 18.14 -1.17 4.37
CA LEU A 299 18.59 -2.55 4.52
C LEU A 299 18.44 -3.32 3.21
N LEU A 300 17.29 -3.23 2.53
CA LEU A 300 17.05 -3.89 1.26
C LEU A 300 17.98 -3.36 0.15
N GLY A 301 18.09 -2.05 0.00
CA GLY A 301 18.94 -1.42 -1.01
C GLY A 301 20.44 -1.73 -0.84
N SER A 302 20.90 -1.97 0.39
CA SER A 302 22.27 -2.37 0.64
C SER A 302 22.59 -3.79 0.15
N THR A 303 21.60 -4.66 0.04
CA THR A 303 21.77 -6.04 -0.45
C THR A 303 22.07 -6.10 -1.94
N VAL A 304 21.62 -5.10 -2.70
CA VAL A 304 21.81 -5.01 -4.16
C VAL A 304 22.78 -3.88 -4.56
N GLY A 305 23.44 -3.25 -3.60
CA GLY A 305 24.44 -2.21 -3.84
C GLY A 305 23.88 -0.83 -4.25
N ILE A 306 22.57 -0.61 -4.19
CA ILE A 306 21.94 0.69 -4.45
C ILE A 306 22.24 1.65 -3.28
N THR A 307 22.20 1.15 -2.05
CA THR A 307 22.52 1.91 -0.85
C THR A 307 23.98 1.68 -0.45
N PRO A 308 24.81 2.72 -0.37
CA PRO A 308 26.22 2.57 0.04
C PRO A 308 26.34 2.12 1.51
N ILE A 309 27.22 1.18 1.75
CA ILE A 309 27.49 0.61 3.08
C ILE A 309 28.65 1.40 3.72
N LYS A 310 28.48 1.88 4.95
CA LYS A 310 29.54 2.51 5.73
C LYS A 310 30.50 1.47 6.32
N SER A 311 29.96 0.39 6.87
CA SER A 311 30.72 -0.75 7.40
C SER A 311 29.85 -1.99 7.47
N GLY A 312 30.47 -3.15 7.68
CA GLY A 312 29.82 -4.47 7.67
C GLY A 312 30.01 -5.18 6.33
N GLN A 313 29.32 -6.30 6.16
CA GLN A 313 29.44 -7.16 4.99
C GLN A 313 28.08 -7.69 4.57
N VAL A 314 27.86 -7.78 3.26
CA VAL A 314 26.69 -8.44 2.65
C VAL A 314 27.18 -9.54 1.72
N LEU A 315 26.73 -10.76 1.97
CA LEU A 315 27.04 -11.95 1.15
C LEU A 315 25.74 -12.46 0.52
N LEU A 316 25.80 -12.73 -0.79
CA LEU A 316 24.76 -13.37 -1.58
C LEU A 316 25.28 -14.73 -2.07
N ASP A 317 24.61 -15.81 -1.65
CA ASP A 317 25.05 -17.18 -1.95
C ASP A 317 26.56 -17.40 -1.64
N GLY A 318 27.01 -16.85 -0.49
CA GLY A 318 28.41 -16.88 -0.02
C GLY A 318 29.38 -15.90 -0.68
N ASN A 319 28.96 -15.14 -1.69
CA ASN A 319 29.81 -14.18 -2.41
C ASN A 319 29.53 -12.73 -1.95
N PRO A 320 30.57 -11.89 -1.81
CA PRO A 320 30.35 -10.47 -1.49
C PRO A 320 29.46 -9.80 -2.53
N ALA A 321 28.35 -9.19 -2.10
CA ALA A 321 27.38 -8.58 -2.99
C ALA A 321 28.00 -7.51 -3.92
N GLN A 322 29.03 -6.79 -3.44
CA GLN A 322 29.72 -5.74 -4.17
C GLN A 322 30.56 -6.26 -5.38
N GLU A 323 30.93 -7.54 -5.36
CA GLU A 323 31.71 -8.19 -6.43
C GLU A 323 30.79 -8.75 -7.54
N LEU A 324 29.51 -8.94 -7.24
CA LEU A 324 28.53 -9.47 -8.19
C LEU A 324 28.05 -8.36 -9.13
N LYS A 325 28.08 -8.61 -10.44
CA LYS A 325 27.67 -7.64 -11.47
C LYS A 325 26.92 -8.32 -12.62
N GLY A 326 26.08 -7.54 -13.30
CA GLY A 326 25.40 -8.00 -14.50
C GLY A 326 24.61 -9.29 -14.28
N LYS A 327 24.84 -10.28 -15.14
CA LYS A 327 24.14 -11.56 -15.12
C LYS A 327 24.23 -12.34 -13.79
N SER A 328 25.40 -12.35 -13.17
CA SER A 328 25.60 -13.10 -11.91
C SER A 328 24.76 -12.52 -10.79
N LEU A 329 24.57 -11.21 -10.75
CA LEU A 329 23.70 -10.55 -9.79
C LEU A 329 22.22 -10.80 -10.11
N ILE A 330 21.79 -10.57 -11.36
CA ILE A 330 20.38 -10.70 -11.78
C ILE A 330 19.84 -12.13 -11.61
N SER A 331 20.64 -13.15 -11.84
CA SER A 331 20.25 -14.55 -11.63
C SER A 331 20.17 -14.94 -10.14
N LEU A 332 20.88 -14.23 -9.27
CA LEU A 332 20.85 -14.48 -7.82
C LEU A 332 19.77 -13.67 -7.14
N VAL A 333 19.67 -12.36 -7.43
CA VAL A 333 18.77 -11.46 -6.73
C VAL A 333 17.96 -10.60 -7.69
N GLY A 334 16.65 -10.59 -7.50
CA GLY A 334 15.72 -9.66 -8.10
C GLY A 334 15.27 -8.63 -7.06
N PHE A 335 15.30 -7.35 -7.40
CA PHE A 335 14.91 -6.27 -6.52
C PHE A 335 13.78 -5.43 -7.13
N VAL A 336 12.70 -5.27 -6.38
CA VAL A 336 11.59 -4.37 -6.73
C VAL A 336 11.57 -3.25 -5.70
N PRO A 337 11.95 -2.03 -6.09
CA PRO A 337 11.96 -0.86 -5.21
C PRO A 337 10.54 -0.37 -4.92
N GLN A 338 10.41 0.49 -3.91
CA GLN A 338 9.15 1.13 -3.54
C GLN A 338 8.57 1.98 -4.69
N GLU A 339 9.43 2.70 -5.42
CA GLU A 339 9.05 3.49 -6.61
C GLU A 339 9.31 2.65 -7.88
N ALA A 340 8.28 1.92 -8.32
CA ALA A 340 8.38 1.03 -9.49
C ALA A 340 8.69 1.78 -10.80
N THR A 341 8.33 3.06 -10.89
CA THR A 341 8.52 3.90 -12.08
C THR A 341 9.98 4.01 -12.50
N ASP A 342 10.92 3.94 -11.55
CA ASP A 342 12.36 4.10 -11.80
C ASP A 342 12.95 2.98 -12.67
N LEU A 343 12.23 1.88 -12.82
CA LEU A 343 12.65 0.72 -13.62
C LEU A 343 11.97 0.65 -14.99
N LEU A 344 11.11 1.62 -15.34
CA LEU A 344 10.33 1.63 -16.58
C LEU A 344 10.80 2.76 -17.49
N TYR A 345 11.29 2.43 -18.70
CA TYR A 345 11.88 3.39 -19.64
C TYR A 345 11.45 3.19 -21.10
N ALA A 346 10.71 2.13 -21.42
CA ALA A 346 10.19 1.92 -22.78
C ALA A 346 8.91 2.71 -23.05
N GLU A 347 8.54 2.81 -24.33
CA GLU A 347 7.35 3.56 -24.76
C GLU A 347 6.05 2.75 -24.68
N SER A 348 6.15 1.42 -24.46
CA SER A 348 4.97 0.56 -24.29
C SER A 348 5.23 -0.61 -23.35
N VAL A 349 4.16 -1.16 -22.77
CA VAL A 349 4.18 -2.37 -21.94
C VAL A 349 4.85 -3.55 -22.67
N LEU A 350 4.49 -3.76 -23.94
CA LEU A 350 5.05 -4.83 -24.75
C LEU A 350 6.55 -4.67 -24.96
N GLN A 351 7.03 -3.44 -25.16
CA GLN A 351 8.48 -3.16 -25.31
C GLN A 351 9.23 -3.41 -24.01
N GLU A 352 8.70 -3.01 -22.85
CA GLU A 352 9.29 -3.34 -21.55
C GLU A 352 9.44 -4.85 -21.37
N CYS A 353 8.39 -5.62 -21.67
CA CYS A 353 8.41 -7.07 -21.60
C CYS A 353 9.45 -7.68 -22.56
N THR A 354 9.55 -7.14 -23.79
CA THR A 354 10.51 -7.60 -24.81
C THR A 354 11.95 -7.32 -24.38
N PHE A 355 12.21 -6.16 -23.79
CA PHE A 355 13.54 -5.82 -23.28
C PHE A 355 13.92 -6.72 -22.11
N ALA A 356 12.99 -6.96 -21.18
CA ALA A 356 13.21 -7.86 -20.06
C ALA A 356 13.51 -9.31 -20.50
N ASP A 357 12.79 -9.84 -21.48
CA ASP A 357 13.06 -11.16 -22.05
C ASP A 357 14.46 -11.26 -22.65
N ARG A 358 14.88 -10.23 -23.41
CA ARG A 358 16.21 -10.17 -24.01
C ARG A 358 17.30 -10.08 -22.95
N ASP A 359 17.14 -9.21 -21.97
CA ASP A 359 18.15 -8.94 -20.93
C ASP A 359 18.30 -10.12 -19.97
N SER A 360 17.20 -10.81 -19.67
CA SER A 360 17.18 -12.06 -18.90
C SER A 360 17.52 -13.28 -19.72
N GLN A 361 17.63 -13.19 -21.06
CA GLN A 361 17.89 -14.28 -22.03
C GLN A 361 16.88 -15.43 -21.89
N VAL A 362 15.63 -15.11 -21.71
CA VAL A 362 14.51 -16.06 -21.65
C VAL A 362 13.77 -16.11 -22.99
N THR A 363 12.88 -17.09 -23.13
CA THR A 363 12.06 -17.22 -24.34
C THR A 363 11.20 -15.97 -24.53
N PRO A 364 11.14 -15.37 -25.73
CA PRO A 364 10.27 -14.24 -26.02
C PRO A 364 8.83 -14.48 -25.59
N GLY A 365 8.21 -13.50 -24.92
CA GLY A 365 6.86 -13.58 -24.36
C GLY A 365 6.79 -14.10 -22.92
N THR A 366 7.92 -14.49 -22.31
CA THR A 366 7.95 -14.98 -20.91
C THR A 366 7.50 -13.89 -19.93
N THR A 367 8.07 -12.69 -20.03
CA THR A 367 7.71 -11.57 -19.15
C THR A 367 6.24 -11.19 -19.30
N TYR A 368 5.74 -11.13 -20.53
CA TYR A 368 4.34 -10.82 -20.78
C TYR A 368 3.40 -11.90 -20.22
N LYS A 369 3.77 -13.17 -20.30
CA LYS A 369 3.02 -14.26 -19.69
C LYS A 369 2.93 -14.12 -18.15
N ILE A 370 4.05 -13.75 -17.50
CA ILE A 370 4.08 -13.48 -16.06
C ILE A 370 3.21 -12.26 -15.72
N LEU A 371 3.31 -11.20 -16.52
CA LEU A 371 2.50 -9.99 -16.36
C LEU A 371 1.01 -10.33 -16.45
N ASN A 372 0.59 -11.15 -17.40
CA ASN A 372 -0.79 -11.56 -17.58
C ASN A 372 -1.33 -12.41 -16.41
N GLN A 373 -0.45 -13.12 -15.70
CA GLN A 373 -0.83 -13.81 -14.45
C GLN A 373 -1.07 -12.84 -13.29
N LEU A 374 -0.28 -11.74 -13.25
CA LEU A 374 -0.41 -10.69 -12.22
C LEU A 374 -1.56 -9.72 -12.53
N LEU A 375 -1.69 -9.36 -13.78
CA LEU A 375 -2.61 -8.34 -14.27
C LEU A 375 -3.19 -8.79 -15.62
N PRO A 376 -4.29 -9.56 -15.63
CA PRO A 376 -5.03 -9.88 -16.85
C PRO A 376 -5.51 -8.59 -17.54
N ASP A 377 -5.61 -8.62 -18.86
CA ASP A 377 -6.22 -7.56 -19.69
C ASP A 377 -5.47 -6.22 -19.74
N ILE A 378 -4.16 -6.21 -19.44
CA ILE A 378 -3.34 -5.02 -19.65
C ILE A 378 -3.16 -4.74 -21.15
N THR A 379 -3.34 -3.47 -21.55
CA THR A 379 -3.14 -3.04 -22.93
C THR A 379 -1.65 -3.03 -23.30
N GLU A 380 -1.25 -3.86 -24.25
CA GLU A 380 0.15 -4.02 -24.71
C GLU A 380 0.77 -2.72 -25.21
N SER A 381 -0.01 -1.89 -25.90
CA SER A 381 0.41 -0.60 -26.46
C SER A 381 0.37 0.57 -25.46
N ALA A 382 -0.13 0.35 -24.24
CA ALA A 382 -0.18 1.42 -23.23
C ALA A 382 1.24 1.88 -22.86
N HIS A 383 1.42 3.20 -22.73
CA HIS A 383 2.67 3.75 -22.23
C HIS A 383 2.77 3.49 -20.71
N PRO A 384 3.93 3.06 -20.17
CA PRO A 384 4.08 2.79 -18.73
C PRO A 384 3.71 3.97 -17.81
N ARG A 385 3.85 5.21 -18.28
CA ARG A 385 3.42 6.41 -17.52
C ARG A 385 1.90 6.54 -17.38
N ASP A 386 1.13 5.97 -18.30
CA ASP A 386 -0.33 6.03 -18.29
C ASP A 386 -0.94 4.95 -17.39
N LEU A 387 -0.12 3.99 -16.93
CA LEU A 387 -0.53 2.95 -16.02
C LEU A 387 -0.76 3.51 -14.60
N SER A 388 -1.71 2.92 -13.88
CA SER A 388 -1.84 3.16 -12.45
C SER A 388 -0.62 2.65 -11.68
N GLU A 389 -0.43 3.12 -10.43
CA GLU A 389 0.68 2.68 -9.57
C GLU A 389 0.73 1.15 -9.42
N GLY A 390 -0.43 0.53 -9.16
CA GLY A 390 -0.53 -0.93 -9.05
C GLY A 390 -0.22 -1.67 -10.36
N GLN A 391 -0.62 -1.12 -11.50
CA GLN A 391 -0.30 -1.70 -12.81
C GLN A 391 1.20 -1.60 -13.12
N ARG A 392 1.84 -0.47 -12.81
CA ARG A 392 3.31 -0.30 -12.92
C ARG A 392 4.06 -1.29 -12.04
N LEU A 393 3.61 -1.46 -10.79
CA LEU A 393 4.19 -2.45 -9.89
C LEU A 393 4.08 -3.88 -10.44
N CYS A 394 2.93 -4.28 -10.98
CA CYS A 394 2.77 -5.59 -11.62
C CYS A 394 3.71 -5.77 -12.82
N LEU A 395 3.90 -4.73 -13.63
CA LEU A 395 4.83 -4.76 -14.77
C LEU A 395 6.28 -4.95 -14.29
N VAL A 396 6.72 -4.18 -13.30
CA VAL A 396 8.08 -4.32 -12.73
C VAL A 396 8.27 -5.68 -12.07
N LEU A 397 7.28 -6.19 -11.35
CA LEU A 397 7.31 -7.56 -10.82
C LEU A 397 7.50 -8.59 -11.91
N ALA A 398 6.79 -8.48 -13.03
CA ALA A 398 6.92 -9.40 -14.16
C ALA A 398 8.33 -9.35 -14.78
N ILE A 399 8.89 -8.13 -14.95
CA ILE A 399 10.25 -7.90 -15.45
C ILE A 399 11.28 -8.60 -14.56
N VAL A 400 11.21 -8.36 -13.26
CA VAL A 400 12.16 -8.95 -12.30
C VAL A 400 12.02 -10.47 -12.19
N LEU A 401 10.79 -10.98 -12.22
CA LEU A 401 10.50 -12.41 -12.14
C LEU A 401 10.92 -13.19 -13.39
N ALA A 402 11.03 -12.54 -14.55
CA ALA A 402 11.45 -13.18 -15.81
C ALA A 402 12.85 -13.81 -15.70
N ALA A 403 13.76 -13.19 -14.96
CA ALA A 403 15.10 -13.73 -14.70
C ALA A 403 15.12 -14.93 -13.73
N ALA A 404 13.97 -15.31 -13.16
CA ALA A 404 13.82 -16.39 -12.18
C ALA A 404 14.86 -16.34 -11.03
N PRO A 405 15.02 -15.21 -10.31
CA PRO A 405 16.06 -15.03 -9.31
C PRO A 405 15.89 -16.04 -8.15
N LYS A 406 17.01 -16.44 -7.52
CA LYS A 406 16.98 -17.32 -6.33
C LYS A 406 16.44 -16.59 -5.10
N LEU A 407 16.71 -15.29 -4.99
CA LEU A 407 16.24 -14.39 -3.93
C LEU A 407 15.45 -13.25 -4.57
N LEU A 408 14.20 -13.08 -4.19
CA LEU A 408 13.38 -11.93 -4.56
C LEU A 408 13.30 -10.96 -3.37
N ILE A 409 13.65 -9.71 -3.61
CA ILE A 409 13.58 -8.64 -2.61
C ILE A 409 12.52 -7.63 -3.06
N LEU A 410 11.56 -7.34 -2.17
CA LEU A 410 10.42 -6.48 -2.45
C LEU A 410 10.32 -5.38 -1.40
N ASP A 411 10.22 -4.13 -1.84
CA ASP A 411 9.98 -2.99 -0.97
C ASP A 411 8.56 -2.45 -1.17
N GLU A 412 7.69 -2.62 -0.16
CA GLU A 412 6.27 -2.25 -0.14
C GLU A 412 5.45 -2.79 -1.35
N PRO A 413 5.47 -4.10 -1.63
CA PRO A 413 4.94 -4.67 -2.87
C PRO A 413 3.41 -4.69 -2.97
N THR A 414 2.68 -4.15 -2.02
CA THR A 414 1.21 -4.04 -2.06
C THR A 414 0.70 -2.62 -2.25
N ARG A 415 1.60 -1.65 -2.42
CA ARG A 415 1.23 -0.26 -2.64
C ARG A 415 0.47 -0.13 -3.98
N GLY A 416 -0.69 0.52 -3.96
CA GLY A 416 -1.55 0.68 -5.15
C GLY A 416 -2.20 -0.60 -5.69
N LEU A 417 -2.00 -1.78 -5.06
CA LEU A 417 -2.68 -3.01 -5.45
C LEU A 417 -4.08 -3.11 -4.84
N ASP A 418 -5.03 -3.52 -5.66
CA ASP A 418 -6.33 -3.98 -5.17
C ASP A 418 -6.25 -5.39 -4.56
N TYR A 419 -7.34 -5.84 -3.92
CA TYR A 419 -7.39 -7.18 -3.31
C TYR A 419 -7.15 -8.31 -4.31
N SER A 420 -7.61 -8.19 -5.54
CA SER A 420 -7.45 -9.23 -6.57
C SER A 420 -5.98 -9.36 -6.99
N ALA A 421 -5.32 -8.23 -7.24
CA ALA A 421 -3.89 -8.19 -7.55
C ALA A 421 -3.04 -8.66 -6.36
N LYS A 422 -3.40 -8.27 -5.14
CA LYS A 422 -2.75 -8.75 -3.92
C LYS A 422 -2.86 -10.28 -3.76
N LEU A 423 -4.03 -10.87 -4.01
CA LEU A 423 -4.20 -12.33 -3.96
C LEU A 423 -3.36 -13.05 -5.03
N ARG A 424 -3.24 -12.48 -6.23
CA ARG A 424 -2.37 -13.03 -7.28
C ARG A 424 -0.90 -12.97 -6.87
N LEU A 425 -0.46 -11.84 -6.31
CA LEU A 425 0.89 -11.71 -5.74
C LEU A 425 1.17 -12.76 -4.67
N ILE A 426 0.26 -12.95 -3.71
CA ILE A 426 0.37 -13.98 -2.66
C ILE A 426 0.57 -15.37 -3.27
N LYS A 427 -0.20 -15.73 -4.30
CA LYS A 427 -0.07 -17.02 -4.99
C LYS A 427 1.30 -17.19 -5.63
N ILE A 428 1.82 -16.15 -6.28
CA ILE A 428 3.16 -16.18 -6.91
C ILE A 428 4.25 -16.33 -5.85
N LEU A 429 4.21 -15.55 -4.77
CA LEU A 429 5.21 -15.64 -3.71
C LEU A 429 5.21 -17.01 -3.02
N ARG A 430 4.03 -17.60 -2.80
CA ARG A 430 3.90 -18.96 -2.27
C ARG A 430 4.45 -20.01 -3.26
N SER A 431 4.19 -19.87 -4.56
CA SER A 431 4.75 -20.78 -5.59
C SER A 431 6.27 -20.73 -5.58
N MET A 432 6.85 -19.53 -5.55
CA MET A 432 8.32 -19.36 -5.49
C MET A 432 8.93 -20.03 -4.26
N ALA A 433 8.32 -19.86 -3.08
CA ALA A 433 8.78 -20.49 -1.85
C ALA A 433 8.71 -22.02 -1.93
N ASN A 434 7.63 -22.56 -2.51
CA ASN A 434 7.47 -24.01 -2.72
C ASN A 434 8.49 -24.57 -3.72
N GLU A 435 8.96 -23.76 -4.66
CA GLU A 435 10.04 -24.08 -5.62
C GLU A 435 11.44 -23.94 -5.00
N GLY A 436 11.55 -23.59 -3.70
CA GLY A 436 12.82 -23.40 -3.00
C GLY A 436 13.49 -22.05 -3.23
N ARG A 437 12.79 -21.07 -3.84
CA ARG A 437 13.26 -19.68 -3.98
C ARG A 437 12.94 -18.88 -2.73
N SER A 438 13.83 -17.98 -2.36
CA SER A 438 13.70 -17.16 -1.15
C SER A 438 13.08 -15.81 -1.45
N VAL A 439 12.36 -15.26 -0.48
CA VAL A 439 11.76 -13.93 -0.60
C VAL A 439 12.06 -13.11 0.65
N VAL A 440 12.48 -11.87 0.45
CA VAL A 440 12.55 -10.85 1.51
C VAL A 440 11.62 -9.71 1.12
N LEU A 441 10.66 -9.40 1.97
CA LEU A 441 9.75 -8.30 1.72
C LEU A 441 9.74 -7.30 2.88
N ALA A 442 9.96 -6.03 2.59
CA ALA A 442 9.71 -4.96 3.54
C ALA A 442 8.28 -4.47 3.33
N THR A 443 7.47 -4.50 4.38
CA THR A 443 6.09 -4.03 4.29
C THR A 443 5.49 -3.71 5.64
N HIS A 444 4.46 -2.89 5.62
CA HIS A 444 3.56 -2.65 6.75
C HIS A 444 2.19 -3.35 6.57
N ASP A 445 2.02 -4.13 5.50
CA ASP A 445 0.80 -4.89 5.23
C ASP A 445 0.80 -6.20 6.00
N VAL A 446 0.21 -6.17 7.19
CA VAL A 446 0.14 -7.30 8.12
C VAL A 446 -0.57 -8.51 7.52
N GLU A 447 -1.61 -8.28 6.72
CA GLU A 447 -2.38 -9.35 6.08
C GLU A 447 -1.53 -10.07 5.02
N LEU A 448 -0.72 -9.34 4.23
CA LEU A 448 0.24 -9.96 3.31
C LEU A 448 1.26 -10.80 4.07
N VAL A 449 1.85 -10.23 5.13
CA VAL A 449 2.83 -10.93 5.97
C VAL A 449 2.24 -12.21 6.54
N ALA A 450 1.03 -12.14 7.08
CA ALA A 450 0.32 -13.30 7.61
C ALA A 450 0.10 -14.40 6.57
N GLU A 451 -0.12 -14.05 5.30
CA GLU A 451 -0.37 -15.00 4.23
C GLU A 451 0.90 -15.67 3.69
N VAL A 452 2.04 -14.96 3.62
CA VAL A 452 3.21 -15.46 2.88
C VAL A 452 4.44 -15.71 3.74
N ALA A 453 4.66 -14.95 4.82
CA ALA A 453 5.90 -15.01 5.57
C ALA A 453 5.98 -16.23 6.49
N THR A 454 7.18 -16.81 6.58
CA THR A 454 7.52 -17.87 7.57
C THR A 454 8.17 -17.26 8.80
N ARG A 455 8.85 -16.11 8.63
CA ARG A 455 9.57 -15.38 9.67
C ARG A 455 9.35 -13.89 9.53
N VAL A 456 9.33 -13.18 10.64
CA VAL A 456 9.20 -11.73 10.71
C VAL A 456 10.36 -11.14 11.49
N VAL A 457 10.97 -10.10 10.91
CA VAL A 457 11.98 -9.27 11.56
C VAL A 457 11.41 -7.88 11.74
N PHE A 458 11.45 -7.35 12.95
CA PHE A 458 10.93 -6.03 13.25
C PHE A 458 12.06 -5.03 13.44
N LEU A 459 12.04 -3.95 12.67
CA LEU A 459 13.03 -2.87 12.73
C LEU A 459 12.44 -1.63 13.40
N ALA A 460 13.23 -0.99 14.25
CA ALA A 460 12.95 0.35 14.77
C ALA A 460 14.25 1.14 14.87
N GLU A 461 14.23 2.39 14.42
CA GLU A 461 15.36 3.34 14.53
C GLU A 461 16.70 2.78 14.04
N GLY A 462 16.69 1.95 13.00
CA GLY A 462 17.87 1.33 12.42
C GLY A 462 18.40 0.11 13.18
N GLU A 463 17.64 -0.44 14.13
CA GLU A 463 17.99 -1.61 14.92
C GLU A 463 16.99 -2.75 14.74
N LYS A 464 17.44 -4.00 14.87
CA LYS A 464 16.60 -5.19 14.88
C LYS A 464 16.08 -5.42 16.29
N ILE A 465 14.79 -5.18 16.53
CA ILE A 465 14.17 -5.28 17.85
C ILE A 465 13.45 -6.60 18.12
N ALA A 466 13.03 -7.29 17.06
CA ALA A 466 12.46 -8.63 17.17
C ALA A 466 12.77 -9.46 15.93
N ASP A 467 12.86 -10.77 16.08
CA ASP A 467 13.16 -11.73 15.03
C ASP A 467 12.61 -13.10 15.45
N GLY A 468 11.59 -13.59 14.76
CA GLY A 468 10.90 -14.83 15.17
C GLY A 468 9.94 -15.34 14.11
N SER A 469 9.22 -16.42 14.44
CA SER A 469 8.19 -16.96 13.55
C SER A 469 7.07 -15.95 13.33
N THR A 470 6.45 -16.00 12.15
CA THR A 470 5.32 -15.10 11.81
C THR A 470 4.21 -15.18 12.87
N LEU A 471 3.91 -16.39 13.34
CA LEU A 471 2.90 -16.60 14.37
C LEU A 471 3.25 -15.87 15.67
N GLU A 472 4.47 -16.03 16.15
CA GLU A 472 4.95 -15.45 17.41
C GLU A 472 4.94 -13.92 17.35
N ILE A 473 5.54 -13.35 16.31
CA ILE A 473 5.66 -11.89 16.19
C ILE A 473 4.30 -11.22 15.97
N LEU A 474 3.46 -11.75 15.08
CA LEU A 474 2.16 -11.11 14.77
C LEU A 474 1.14 -11.26 15.91
N THR A 475 1.21 -12.33 16.71
CA THR A 475 0.29 -12.49 17.85
C THR A 475 0.74 -11.78 19.11
N SER A 476 2.04 -11.47 19.24
CA SER A 476 2.59 -10.77 20.40
C SER A 476 2.26 -9.27 20.44
N SER A 477 1.88 -8.67 19.30
CA SER A 477 1.61 -7.24 19.20
C SER A 477 0.20 -6.96 18.66
N PRO A 478 -0.73 -6.43 19.47
CA PRO A 478 -2.09 -6.11 19.01
C PRO A 478 -2.14 -5.11 17.84
N ALA A 479 -1.17 -4.20 17.73
CA ALA A 479 -1.10 -3.22 16.64
C ALA A 479 -0.78 -3.88 15.29
N PHE A 480 0.03 -4.95 15.29
CA PHE A 480 0.48 -5.66 14.09
C PHE A 480 -0.17 -7.03 13.92
N ALA A 481 -1.19 -7.35 14.72
CA ALA A 481 -1.93 -8.59 14.53
C ALA A 481 -2.90 -8.49 13.34
N PRO A 482 -3.01 -9.54 12.48
CA PRO A 482 -3.99 -9.61 11.41
C PRO A 482 -5.43 -9.57 11.95
N GLN A 483 -6.40 -9.22 11.10
CA GLN A 483 -7.81 -9.15 11.49
C GLN A 483 -8.31 -10.48 12.06
N ILE A 484 -7.99 -11.60 11.42
CA ILE A 484 -8.39 -12.94 11.87
C ILE A 484 -7.85 -13.23 13.27
N SER A 485 -6.56 -12.95 13.52
CA SER A 485 -5.97 -13.13 14.84
C SER A 485 -6.66 -12.28 15.90
N LYS A 486 -6.99 -11.04 15.59
CA LYS A 486 -7.74 -10.15 16.49
C LYS A 486 -9.15 -10.67 16.78
N ILE A 487 -9.85 -11.25 15.79
CA ILE A 487 -11.21 -11.78 15.93
C ILE A 487 -11.21 -13.04 16.78
N LEU A 488 -10.27 -13.96 16.54
CA LEU A 488 -10.26 -15.29 17.13
C LEU A 488 -9.36 -15.42 18.36
N ALA A 489 -8.76 -14.34 18.85
CA ALA A 489 -7.99 -14.37 20.09
C ALA A 489 -8.80 -14.99 21.25
N PRO A 490 -8.19 -15.89 22.09
CA PRO A 490 -6.77 -16.22 22.17
C PRO A 490 -6.28 -17.30 21.19
N GLY A 491 -7.10 -17.75 20.25
CA GLY A 491 -6.71 -18.73 19.22
C GLY A 491 -5.56 -18.21 18.35
N LYS A 492 -4.67 -19.12 17.92
CA LYS A 492 -3.45 -18.77 17.17
C LYS A 492 -3.65 -18.79 15.64
N TRP A 493 -4.81 -18.37 15.18
CA TRP A 493 -5.16 -18.28 13.76
C TRP A 493 -4.71 -16.95 13.17
N LEU A 494 -4.03 -16.96 12.03
CA LEU A 494 -3.52 -15.74 11.39
C LEU A 494 -4.33 -15.32 10.16
N THR A 495 -4.82 -16.28 9.37
CA THR A 495 -5.44 -15.99 8.08
C THR A 495 -6.79 -16.69 7.91
N PHE A 496 -7.60 -16.14 7.02
CA PHE A 496 -8.87 -16.75 6.63
C PHE A 496 -8.65 -18.12 5.96
N SER A 497 -7.59 -18.26 5.15
CA SER A 497 -7.25 -19.52 4.49
C SER A 497 -6.89 -20.64 5.46
N GLU A 498 -6.27 -20.35 6.62
CA GLU A 498 -6.01 -21.34 7.66
C GLU A 498 -7.30 -21.90 8.25
N ILE A 499 -8.30 -21.03 8.47
CA ILE A 499 -9.58 -21.43 9.05
C ILE A 499 -10.35 -22.34 8.09
N THR A 500 -10.49 -21.91 6.81
CA THR A 500 -11.21 -22.69 5.80
C THR A 500 -10.57 -24.07 5.62
N THR A 501 -9.25 -24.13 5.50
CA THR A 501 -8.51 -25.40 5.39
C THR A 501 -8.73 -26.31 6.60
N ALA A 502 -8.70 -25.77 7.82
CA ALA A 502 -8.90 -26.56 9.03
C ALA A 502 -10.34 -27.09 9.18
N LEU A 503 -11.33 -26.33 8.75
CA LEU A 503 -12.74 -26.73 8.78
C LEU A 503 -13.11 -27.73 7.67
N GLU A 504 -12.44 -27.67 6.51
CA GLU A 504 -12.66 -28.63 5.40
C GLU A 504 -12.02 -30.00 5.66
N GLN A 505 -10.99 -30.08 6.50
CA GLN A 505 -10.26 -31.32 6.83
C GLN A 505 -10.91 -32.12 7.97
N ASN A 506 -11.92 -31.57 8.64
CA ASN A 506 -12.64 -32.17 9.76
C ASN A 506 -14.14 -32.24 9.52
#